data_0d47660f7df0fc653952313dd559d609
#
_entry.id   0d47660f7df0fc653952313dd559d609
#
_cell.length_a   1.000
_cell.length_b   1.000
_cell.length_c   1.000
_cell.angle_alpha   90.00
_cell.angle_beta   90.00
_cell.angle_gamma   90.00
#
_symmetry.space_group_name_H-M   'P 1'
#
loop_
_entity.id
_entity.type
_entity.pdbx_description
1 polymer ?
#
loop_
_entity_poly.entity_id
_entity_poly.type
_entity_poly.pdbx_seq_one_letter_code
_entity_poly.pdbx_strand_id
1 'polypeptide(L)'
;YFDRIGNNKLKNVDFYYQLPIYFEFRGLPCKALLDLLIVWKDDDGNILYVEPIDLKTMAGETTRFISSLKSFRYDIQAAWYTEALESPSSTFKNLYDQDITGKVKLFKFIVESSTDQGQPLVYEITPEVLHIGKYGRTPINTVDLNVLFDSTEIYQPITLVQEIKGFYSLVDDYLYY
;
A
#
# COMPACT_ATOMS: atom_id res chain seq x y z
N TYR A 1 -13.28 13.66 -2.36
CA TYR A 1 -12.08 13.72 -1.53
C TYR A 1 -11.56 15.16 -1.42
N PHE A 2 -11.44 15.84 -2.55
CA PHE A 2 -10.93 17.22 -2.61
C PHE A 2 -11.88 18.26 -2.01
N ASP A 3 -13.18 18.05 -2.03
CA ASP A 3 -14.19 18.95 -1.44
C ASP A 3 -14.08 19.10 0.09
N ARG A 4 -13.38 18.18 0.76
CA ARG A 4 -13.11 18.26 2.20
C ARG A 4 -11.93 19.16 2.55
N ILE A 5 -11.15 19.54 1.55
CA ILE A 5 -10.02 20.45 1.69
C ILE A 5 -10.57 21.85 1.41
N GLY A 6 -11.02 22.55 2.45
CA GLY A 6 -11.54 23.91 2.29
C GLY A 6 -10.53 24.82 1.56
N ASN A 7 -11.02 25.74 0.73
CA ASN A 7 -10.25 26.58 -0.18
C ASN A 7 -9.03 27.30 0.45
N ASN A 8 -9.03 27.54 1.76
CA ASN A 8 -7.91 28.18 2.47
C ASN A 8 -6.76 27.22 2.83
N LYS A 9 -6.96 25.89 2.70
CA LYS A 9 -5.94 24.89 3.02
C LYS A 9 -5.16 24.40 1.79
N LEU A 10 -5.63 24.69 0.58
CA LEU A 10 -4.93 24.32 -0.66
C LEU A 10 -3.60 25.05 -0.85
N LYS A 11 -3.40 26.17 -0.15
CA LYS A 11 -2.18 26.99 -0.26
C LYS A 11 -0.91 26.25 0.19
N ASN A 12 -1.05 25.28 1.10
CA ASN A 12 0.06 24.53 1.71
C ASN A 12 0.05 23.06 1.30
N VAL A 13 -0.44 22.76 0.08
CA VAL A 13 -0.56 21.38 -0.42
C VAL A 13 -0.02 21.32 -1.83
N ASP A 14 0.94 20.42 -2.07
CA ASP A 14 1.42 20.11 -3.42
C ASP A 14 0.84 18.79 -3.90
N PHE A 15 0.53 18.72 -5.19
CA PHE A 15 0.03 17.53 -5.85
C PHE A 15 1.02 17.09 -6.93
N TYR A 16 1.45 15.85 -6.87
CA TYR A 16 2.29 15.23 -7.87
C TYR A 16 1.53 14.10 -8.53
N TYR A 17 1.38 14.19 -9.85
CA TYR A 17 0.74 13.17 -10.67
C TYR A 17 1.81 12.39 -11.43
N GLN A 18 1.63 11.07 -11.53
CA GLN A 18 2.55 10.17 -12.23
C GLN A 18 4.02 10.42 -11.83
N LEU A 19 4.24 10.50 -10.51
CA LEU A 19 5.57 10.82 -9.96
C LEU A 19 6.49 9.61 -10.00
N PRO A 20 7.58 9.64 -10.80
CA PRO A 20 8.58 8.60 -10.75
C PRO A 20 9.49 8.80 -9.54
N ILE A 21 9.66 7.75 -8.73
CA ILE A 21 10.60 7.72 -7.62
C ILE A 21 11.63 6.63 -7.92
N TYR A 22 12.89 7.02 -7.91
CA TYR A 22 14.02 6.10 -8.03
C TYR A 22 14.62 5.91 -6.64
N PHE A 23 15.01 4.68 -6.34
CA PHE A 23 15.60 4.33 -5.05
C PHE A 23 16.43 3.06 -5.20
N GLU A 24 17.25 2.79 -4.21
CA GLU A 24 17.99 1.53 -4.14
C GLU A 24 17.33 0.61 -3.12
N PHE A 25 17.15 -0.65 -3.50
CA PHE A 25 16.66 -1.68 -2.61
C PHE A 25 17.57 -2.92 -2.72
N ARG A 26 18.27 -3.26 -1.64
CA ARG A 26 19.22 -4.37 -1.58
C ARG A 26 20.30 -4.36 -2.68
N GLY A 27 20.82 -3.19 -2.96
CA GLY A 27 21.83 -2.98 -4.00
C GLY A 27 21.27 -2.94 -5.43
N LEU A 28 19.96 -3.07 -5.61
CA LEU A 28 19.32 -2.98 -6.91
C LEU A 28 18.74 -1.58 -7.15
N PRO A 29 18.99 -0.98 -8.33
CA PRO A 29 18.31 0.24 -8.72
C PRO A 29 16.83 -0.07 -9.03
N CYS A 30 15.94 0.61 -8.33
CA CYS A 30 14.52 0.39 -8.36
C CYS A 30 13.76 1.66 -8.75
N LYS A 31 12.55 1.47 -9.25
CA LYS A 31 11.62 2.55 -9.61
C LYS A 31 10.22 2.26 -9.12
N ALA A 32 9.57 3.27 -8.58
CA ALA A 32 8.13 3.32 -8.37
C ALA A 32 7.54 4.46 -9.20
N LEU A 33 6.30 4.31 -9.66
CA LEU A 33 5.55 5.36 -10.35
C LEU A 33 4.23 5.55 -9.62
N LEU A 34 4.13 6.61 -8.82
CA LEU A 34 2.94 6.91 -8.05
C LEU A 34 1.94 7.68 -8.92
N ASP A 35 0.68 7.22 -8.96
CA ASP A 35 -0.37 7.93 -9.69
C ASP A 35 -0.63 9.31 -9.11
N LEU A 36 -0.65 9.41 -7.79
CA LEU A 36 -0.85 10.67 -7.06
C LEU A 36 -0.10 10.64 -5.73
N LEU A 37 0.66 11.69 -5.47
CA LEU A 37 1.21 11.98 -4.15
C LEU A 37 0.75 13.35 -3.71
N ILE A 38 0.18 13.43 -2.50
CA ILE A 38 -0.22 14.70 -1.88
C ILE A 38 0.78 15.02 -0.78
N VAL A 39 1.37 16.20 -0.85
CA VAL A 39 2.33 16.69 0.15
C VAL A 39 1.69 17.82 0.92
N TRP A 40 1.50 17.61 2.21
CA TRP A 40 0.93 18.59 3.13
C TRP A 40 2.03 19.33 3.86
N LYS A 41 1.95 20.66 3.87
CA LYS A 41 2.96 21.54 4.46
C LYS A 41 2.36 22.45 5.52
N ASP A 42 3.19 22.92 6.45
CA ASP A 42 2.85 24.00 7.33
C ASP A 42 3.00 25.37 6.63
N ASP A 43 2.76 26.46 7.38
CA ASP A 43 2.87 27.82 6.85
C ASP A 43 4.30 28.23 6.52
N ASP A 44 5.30 27.56 7.09
CA ASP A 44 6.74 27.76 6.86
C ASP A 44 7.26 26.91 5.68
N GLY A 45 6.41 26.08 5.07
CA GLY A 45 6.74 25.20 3.95
C GLY A 45 7.35 23.86 4.35
N ASN A 46 7.37 23.53 5.66
CA ASN A 46 7.85 22.23 6.09
C ASN A 46 6.81 21.15 5.84
N ILE A 47 7.27 19.97 5.41
CA ILE A 47 6.39 18.83 5.19
C ILE A 47 5.83 18.33 6.53
N LEU A 48 4.51 18.35 6.66
CA LEU A 48 3.78 17.76 7.77
C LEU A 48 3.64 16.25 7.56
N TYR A 49 3.14 15.85 6.40
CA TYR A 49 3.02 14.45 5.98
C TYR A 49 2.79 14.35 4.47
N VAL A 50 2.97 13.16 3.93
CA VAL A 50 2.72 12.81 2.53
C VAL A 50 1.70 11.68 2.45
N GLU A 51 0.81 11.75 1.47
CA GLU A 51 -0.23 10.74 1.23
C GLU A 51 -0.03 10.10 -0.15
N PRO A 52 0.47 8.86 -0.22
CA PRO A 52 0.55 8.12 -1.46
C PRO A 52 -0.81 7.55 -1.83
N ILE A 53 -1.20 7.75 -3.10
CA ILE A 53 -2.51 7.34 -3.63
C ILE A 53 -2.31 6.70 -4.99
N ASP A 54 -3.03 5.62 -5.24
CA ASP A 54 -3.10 4.96 -6.55
C ASP A 54 -4.56 4.89 -7.01
N LEU A 55 -4.76 5.14 -8.29
CA LEU A 55 -6.08 5.18 -8.90
C LEU A 55 -6.38 3.86 -9.58
N LYS A 56 -7.51 3.24 -9.23
CA LYS A 56 -7.96 1.99 -9.82
C LYS A 56 -9.32 2.14 -10.47
N THR A 57 -9.45 1.61 -11.67
CA THR A 57 -10.75 1.43 -12.33
C THR A 57 -11.10 -0.03 -12.36
N MET A 58 -12.37 -0.34 -12.16
CA MET A 58 -12.87 -1.72 -12.25
C MET A 58 -14.26 -1.76 -12.88
N ALA A 59 -14.61 -2.89 -13.48
CA ALA A 59 -15.97 -3.13 -13.92
C ALA A 59 -16.83 -3.60 -12.74
N GLY A 60 -18.06 -3.07 -12.64
CA GLY A 60 -19.00 -3.42 -11.58
C GLY A 60 -18.79 -2.68 -10.28
N GLU A 61 -19.30 -3.23 -9.21
CA GLU A 61 -19.34 -2.59 -7.90
C GLU A 61 -17.93 -2.40 -7.29
N THR A 62 -17.61 -1.18 -6.91
CA THR A 62 -16.33 -0.83 -6.27
C THR A 62 -16.10 -1.54 -4.93
N THR A 63 -17.16 -2.02 -4.26
CA THR A 63 -17.08 -2.82 -3.03
C THR A 63 -16.33 -4.15 -3.22
N ARG A 64 -16.26 -4.66 -4.46
CA ARG A 64 -15.52 -5.89 -4.81
C ARG A 64 -14.00 -5.70 -4.90
N PHE A 65 -13.51 -4.48 -4.75
CA PHE A 65 -12.07 -4.19 -4.84
C PHE A 65 -11.22 -5.01 -3.87
N ILE A 66 -11.74 -5.38 -2.70
CA ILE A 66 -11.03 -6.22 -1.73
C ILE A 66 -10.63 -7.58 -2.33
N SER A 67 -11.48 -8.15 -3.19
CA SER A 67 -11.15 -9.39 -3.90
C SER A 67 -10.02 -9.15 -4.93
N SER A 68 -10.09 -8.03 -5.65
CA SER A 68 -9.04 -7.62 -6.60
C SER A 68 -7.72 -7.34 -5.88
N LEU A 69 -7.76 -6.68 -4.73
CA LEU A 69 -6.58 -6.41 -3.89
C LEU A 69 -5.83 -7.70 -3.55
N LYS A 70 -6.57 -8.74 -3.16
CA LYS A 70 -6.00 -10.05 -2.86
C LYS A 70 -5.49 -10.77 -4.10
N SER A 71 -6.29 -10.79 -5.18
CA SER A 71 -5.96 -11.55 -6.40
C SER A 71 -4.79 -10.97 -7.17
N PHE A 72 -4.68 -9.65 -7.23
CA PHE A 72 -3.60 -8.95 -7.94
C PHE A 72 -2.45 -8.52 -7.04
N ARG A 73 -2.51 -8.86 -5.75
CA ARG A 73 -1.47 -8.54 -4.77
C ARG A 73 -1.15 -7.04 -4.73
N TYR A 74 -2.20 -6.21 -4.69
CA TYR A 74 -2.03 -4.76 -4.53
C TYR A 74 -1.46 -4.37 -3.16
N ASP A 75 -1.46 -5.29 -2.20
CA ASP A 75 -0.69 -5.18 -0.95
C ASP A 75 0.81 -5.02 -1.21
N ILE A 76 1.36 -5.76 -2.20
CA ILE A 76 2.76 -5.62 -2.63
C ILE A 76 2.99 -4.24 -3.26
N GLN A 77 2.09 -3.78 -4.14
CA GLN A 77 2.20 -2.46 -4.75
C GLN A 77 2.22 -1.35 -3.70
N ALA A 78 1.28 -1.38 -2.76
CA ALA A 78 1.21 -0.39 -1.68
C ALA A 78 2.47 -0.39 -0.81
N ALA A 79 2.96 -1.57 -0.44
CA ALA A 79 4.16 -1.72 0.37
C ALA A 79 5.42 -1.26 -0.39
N TRP A 80 5.51 -1.57 -1.69
CA TRP A 80 6.63 -1.16 -2.56
C TRP A 80 6.69 0.36 -2.73
N TYR A 81 5.56 1.01 -2.93
CA TYR A 81 5.49 2.46 -3.10
C TYR A 81 5.78 3.20 -1.78
N THR A 82 5.35 2.65 -0.66
CA THR A 82 5.70 3.15 0.67
C THR A 82 7.21 3.04 0.90
N GLU A 83 7.82 1.89 0.58
CA GLU A 83 9.27 1.67 0.67
C GLU A 83 10.03 2.67 -0.21
N ALA A 84 9.56 2.92 -1.43
CA ALA A 84 10.18 3.88 -2.35
C ALA A 84 10.22 5.30 -1.78
N LEU A 85 9.18 5.72 -1.06
CA LEU A 85 9.12 7.02 -0.39
C LEU A 85 10.03 7.09 0.83
N GLU A 86 10.05 6.05 1.65
CA GLU A 86 10.79 6.00 2.91
C GLU A 86 12.28 5.67 2.74
N SER A 87 12.67 5.10 1.60
CA SER A 87 14.07 4.70 1.35
C SER A 87 15.03 5.86 1.55
N PRO A 88 16.18 5.64 2.22
CA PRO A 88 17.24 6.65 2.34
C PRO A 88 17.74 7.16 1.00
N SER A 89 17.73 6.35 -0.05
CA SER A 89 18.16 6.68 -1.40
C SER A 89 17.05 7.23 -2.29
N SER A 90 15.85 7.46 -1.74
CA SER A 90 14.68 7.95 -2.50
C SER A 90 14.95 9.31 -3.15
N THR A 91 14.70 9.41 -4.46
CA THR A 91 14.77 10.69 -5.17
C THR A 91 13.70 11.69 -4.74
N PHE A 92 12.67 11.25 -4.02
CA PHE A 92 11.67 12.16 -3.45
C PHE A 92 12.29 13.15 -2.47
N LYS A 93 13.30 12.72 -1.70
CA LYS A 93 14.01 13.59 -0.76
C LYS A 93 14.68 14.78 -1.43
N ASN A 94 15.09 14.62 -2.69
CA ASN A 94 15.73 15.68 -3.47
C ASN A 94 14.77 16.81 -3.85
N LEU A 95 13.45 16.57 -3.81
CA LEU A 95 12.45 17.59 -4.17
C LEU A 95 12.31 18.66 -3.07
N TYR A 96 12.53 18.31 -1.82
CA TYR A 96 12.25 19.19 -0.67
C TYR A 96 13.46 19.42 0.24
N ASP A 97 14.52 18.66 0.09
CA ASP A 97 15.67 18.64 1.04
C ASP A 97 15.20 18.47 2.51
N GLN A 98 14.16 17.68 2.71
CA GLN A 98 13.57 17.43 4.02
C GLN A 98 13.43 15.93 4.29
N ASP A 99 13.66 15.55 5.54
CA ASP A 99 13.38 14.19 5.98
C ASP A 99 11.88 13.96 6.15
N ILE A 100 11.39 12.90 5.51
CA ILE A 100 9.98 12.44 5.58
C ILE A 100 9.80 11.15 6.38
N THR A 101 10.85 10.72 7.10
CA THR A 101 10.76 9.52 7.95
C THR A 101 9.63 9.67 8.96
N GLY A 102 8.72 8.68 8.98
CA GLY A 102 7.52 8.71 9.82
C GLY A 102 6.43 9.70 9.39
N LYS A 103 6.62 10.42 8.28
CA LYS A 103 5.61 11.34 7.73
C LYS A 103 4.78 10.74 6.59
N VAL A 104 5.11 9.54 6.13
CA VAL A 104 4.34 8.84 5.10
C VAL A 104 3.06 8.28 5.73
N LYS A 105 1.91 8.72 5.24
CA LYS A 105 0.61 8.21 5.66
C LYS A 105 0.31 6.86 5.01
N LEU A 106 -0.68 6.17 5.54
CA LEU A 106 -1.13 4.90 4.99
C LEU A 106 -1.51 5.07 3.52
N PHE A 107 -1.06 4.10 2.72
CA PHE A 107 -1.33 4.06 1.29
C PHE A 107 -2.83 3.96 1.01
N LYS A 108 -3.31 4.66 -0.01
CA LYS A 108 -4.72 4.67 -0.38
C LYS A 108 -4.92 4.24 -1.82
N PHE A 109 -5.94 3.44 -2.06
CA PHE A 109 -6.51 3.23 -3.39
C PHE A 109 -7.81 4.03 -3.51
N ILE A 110 -7.92 4.84 -4.55
CA ILE A 110 -9.18 5.43 -4.97
C ILE A 110 -9.70 4.58 -6.11
N VAL A 111 -10.85 3.96 -5.89
CA VAL A 111 -11.42 2.98 -6.81
C VAL A 111 -12.70 3.52 -7.43
N GLU A 112 -12.74 3.58 -8.74
CA GLU A 112 -13.90 4.01 -9.51
C GLU A 112 -14.44 2.86 -10.38
N SER A 113 -15.75 2.80 -10.52
CA SER A 113 -16.39 1.88 -11.45
C SER A 113 -16.39 2.46 -12.86
N SER A 114 -15.97 1.66 -13.83
CA SER A 114 -16.07 2.02 -15.26
C SER A 114 -17.47 1.75 -15.85
N THR A 115 -18.33 1.03 -15.13
CA THR A 115 -19.67 0.62 -15.60
C THR A 115 -20.80 1.18 -14.77
N ASP A 116 -20.57 1.46 -13.49
CA ASP A 116 -21.59 1.98 -12.58
C ASP A 116 -21.35 3.46 -12.30
N GLN A 117 -22.41 4.26 -12.28
CA GLN A 117 -22.35 5.70 -11.97
C GLN A 117 -22.28 5.98 -10.45
N GLY A 118 -21.66 5.08 -9.71
CA GLY A 118 -21.45 5.23 -8.27
C GLY A 118 -20.34 6.25 -7.95
N GLN A 119 -20.26 6.64 -6.69
CA GLN A 119 -19.13 7.45 -6.23
C GLN A 119 -17.89 6.59 -6.04
N PRO A 120 -16.68 7.12 -6.34
CA PRO A 120 -15.43 6.44 -6.03
C PRO A 120 -15.33 6.08 -4.54
N LEU A 121 -14.81 4.91 -4.24
CA LEU A 121 -14.51 4.49 -2.88
C LEU A 121 -13.01 4.63 -2.59
N VAL A 122 -12.71 5.04 -1.36
CA VAL A 122 -11.33 5.15 -0.87
C VAL A 122 -11.05 3.99 0.07
N TYR A 123 -10.02 3.20 -0.26
CA TYR A 123 -9.53 2.09 0.55
C TYR A 123 -8.17 2.48 1.13
N GLU A 124 -8.11 2.60 2.44
CA GLU A 124 -6.85 2.82 3.15
C GLU A 124 -6.24 1.46 3.52
N ILE A 125 -4.96 1.30 3.21
CA ILE A 125 -4.24 0.05 3.44
C ILE A 125 -3.70 0.05 4.87
N THR A 126 -4.17 -0.91 5.68
CA THR A 126 -3.77 -1.01 7.08
C THR A 126 -2.29 -1.44 7.23
N PRO A 127 -1.65 -1.15 8.37
CA PRO A 127 -0.28 -1.58 8.63
C PRO A 127 -0.06 -3.09 8.46
N GLU A 128 -1.07 -3.91 8.81
CA GLU A 128 -1.00 -5.37 8.67
C GLU A 128 -0.95 -5.78 7.20
N VAL A 129 -1.74 -5.13 6.35
CA VAL A 129 -1.76 -5.40 4.90
C VAL A 129 -0.45 -4.94 4.25
N LEU A 130 0.10 -3.79 4.65
CA LEU A 130 1.43 -3.34 4.22
C LEU A 130 2.52 -4.33 4.66
N HIS A 131 2.44 -4.83 5.89
CA HIS A 131 3.38 -5.83 6.40
C HIS A 131 3.33 -7.13 5.57
N ILE A 132 2.13 -7.62 5.22
CA ILE A 132 1.97 -8.78 4.35
C ILE A 132 2.53 -8.51 2.95
N GLY A 133 2.30 -7.33 2.39
CA GLY A 133 2.87 -6.93 1.10
C GLY A 133 4.40 -6.91 1.12
N LYS A 134 4.99 -6.46 2.22
CA LYS A 134 6.44 -6.34 2.41
C LYS A 134 7.11 -7.67 2.70
N TYR A 135 6.64 -8.39 3.71
CA TYR A 135 7.31 -9.58 4.26
C TYR A 135 6.64 -10.89 3.91
N GLY A 136 5.41 -10.82 3.41
CA GLY A 136 4.57 -12.00 3.24
C GLY A 136 3.92 -12.44 4.54
N ARG A 137 3.38 -13.64 4.50
CA ARG A 137 2.79 -14.30 5.65
C ARG A 137 3.12 -15.78 5.59
N THR A 138 3.68 -16.31 6.67
CA THR A 138 3.82 -17.74 6.85
C THR A 138 2.45 -18.40 7.01
N PRO A 139 2.27 -19.65 6.53
CA PRO A 139 1.06 -20.39 6.82
C PRO A 139 0.89 -20.48 8.34
N ILE A 140 -0.31 -20.21 8.83
CA ILE A 140 -0.65 -20.57 10.20
C ILE A 140 -0.71 -22.10 10.18
N ASN A 141 0.27 -22.74 10.79
CA ASN A 141 0.29 -24.19 10.93
C ASN A 141 -1.01 -24.62 11.61
N THR A 142 -1.71 -25.54 10.95
CA THR A 142 -2.82 -26.35 11.43
C THR A 142 -3.37 -25.93 12.79
N VAL A 143 -4.46 -25.15 12.78
CA VAL A 143 -5.25 -24.96 14.01
C VAL A 143 -5.92 -26.30 14.26
N ASP A 144 -5.64 -26.90 15.41
CA ASP A 144 -6.41 -28.05 15.87
C ASP A 144 -7.81 -27.57 16.24
N LEU A 145 -8.75 -27.76 15.31
CA LEU A 145 -10.14 -27.35 15.49
C LEU A 145 -10.80 -28.03 16.68
N ASN A 146 -10.29 -29.18 17.13
CA ASN A 146 -10.80 -29.85 18.31
C ASN A 146 -10.53 -29.03 19.59
N VAL A 147 -9.43 -28.28 19.63
CA VAL A 147 -9.12 -27.38 20.75
C VAL A 147 -10.04 -26.17 20.76
N LEU A 148 -10.46 -25.70 19.57
CA LEU A 148 -11.31 -24.49 19.44
C LEU A 148 -12.79 -24.77 19.74
N PHE A 149 -13.29 -25.95 19.40
CA PHE A 149 -14.74 -26.21 19.43
C PHE A 149 -15.20 -27.23 20.46
N ASP A 150 -14.26 -27.79 21.24
CA ASP A 150 -14.58 -28.81 22.28
C ASP A 150 -15.57 -29.88 21.75
N SER A 151 -15.34 -30.33 20.51
CA SER A 151 -16.22 -31.25 19.84
C SER A 151 -15.63 -32.66 19.87
N THR A 152 -16.50 -33.65 20.01
CA THR A 152 -16.15 -35.08 19.91
C THR A 152 -15.95 -35.54 18.45
N GLU A 153 -16.20 -34.68 17.49
CA GLU A 153 -15.99 -34.98 16.08
C GLU A 153 -14.52 -34.74 15.70
N ILE A 154 -13.91 -35.71 15.01
CA ILE A 154 -12.54 -35.61 14.54
C ILE A 154 -12.55 -34.74 13.26
N TYR A 155 -12.15 -33.49 13.39
CA TYR A 155 -11.93 -32.63 12.22
C TYR A 155 -10.54 -32.90 11.64
N GLN A 156 -10.49 -33.00 10.31
CA GLN A 156 -9.21 -33.02 9.59
C GLN A 156 -8.52 -31.69 9.79
N PRO A 157 -7.22 -31.65 10.12
CA PRO A 157 -6.48 -30.40 10.24
C PRO A 157 -6.51 -29.66 8.90
N ILE A 158 -7.06 -28.46 8.89
CA ILE A 158 -7.14 -27.62 7.69
C ILE A 158 -6.02 -26.58 7.78
N THR A 159 -5.17 -26.52 6.76
CA THR A 159 -4.27 -25.38 6.60
C THR A 159 -5.09 -24.15 6.22
N LEU A 160 -5.39 -23.32 7.21
CA LEU A 160 -6.28 -22.17 7.05
C LEU A 160 -5.70 -21.06 6.16
N VAL A 161 -4.41 -21.05 5.91
CA VAL A 161 -3.72 -20.00 5.16
C VAL A 161 -2.52 -20.55 4.42
N GLN A 162 -2.51 -20.38 3.09
CA GLN A 162 -1.31 -20.64 2.29
C GLN A 162 -0.22 -19.61 2.59
N GLU A 163 1.04 -20.03 2.43
CA GLU A 163 2.18 -19.14 2.43
C GLU A 163 1.96 -18.03 1.37
N ILE A 164 2.16 -16.78 1.78
CA ILE A 164 2.08 -15.63 0.90
C ILE A 164 3.43 -14.94 0.94
N LYS A 165 4.15 -14.91 -0.19
CA LYS A 165 5.42 -14.18 -0.32
C LYS A 165 5.16 -12.68 -0.40
N GLY A 166 5.91 -11.90 0.37
CA GLY A 166 6.02 -10.46 0.24
C GLY A 166 7.13 -10.08 -0.74
N PHE A 167 7.26 -8.80 -1.09
CA PHE A 167 8.25 -8.37 -2.07
C PHE A 167 9.70 -8.56 -1.59
N TYR A 168 9.96 -8.55 -0.30
CA TYR A 168 11.30 -8.87 0.25
C TYR A 168 11.74 -10.27 -0.17
N SER A 169 10.88 -11.28 0.01
CA SER A 169 11.18 -12.66 -0.41
C SER A 169 11.29 -12.82 -1.92
N LEU A 170 10.45 -12.08 -2.68
CA LEU A 170 10.49 -12.12 -4.15
C LEU A 170 11.78 -11.52 -4.70
N VAL A 171 12.32 -10.46 -4.08
CA VAL A 171 13.61 -9.88 -4.46
C VAL A 171 14.75 -10.81 -4.06
N ASP A 172 14.70 -11.48 -2.91
CA ASP A 172 15.69 -12.49 -2.52
C ASP A 172 15.71 -13.66 -3.52
N ASP A 173 14.55 -14.15 -3.91
CA ASP A 173 14.46 -15.18 -4.95
C ASP A 173 15.12 -14.69 -6.28
N TYR A 174 14.93 -13.45 -6.66
CA TYR A 174 15.55 -12.88 -7.87
C TYR A 174 17.08 -12.74 -7.77
N LEU A 175 17.60 -12.40 -6.58
CA LEU A 175 19.04 -12.19 -6.37
C LEU A 175 19.84 -13.49 -6.27
N TYR A 176 19.22 -14.59 -5.82
CA TYR A 176 19.91 -15.83 -5.48
C TYR A 176 19.55 -17.01 -6.39
N TYR A 177 18.74 -16.82 -7.43
CA TYR A 177 18.44 -17.75 -8.51
C TYR A 177 18.96 -17.23 -9.86
#